data_57ba28853c2563dfd0833008c8bd4a46
#
_entry.id   57ba28853c2563dfd0833008c8bd4a46
#
_cell.length_a   1.000
_cell.length_b   1.000
_cell.length_c   1.000
_cell.angle_alpha   90.00
_cell.angle_beta   90.00
_cell.angle_gamma   90.00
#
_symmetry.space_group_name_H-M   'P 1'
#
loop_
_entity.id
_entity.type
_entity.pdbx_description
1 polymer ?
#
loop_
_entity_poly.entity_id
_entity_poly.type
_entity_poly.pdbx_seq_one_letter_code
_entity_poly.pdbx_strand_id
1 'polypeptide(L)'
;AQSHAGGDDGFGQSGRDYSDFFESIFGHASHAHRGHAHARSHGRRGQDVEMEFPLLLEETLQEQAKQVALQIPQYSAEGQPLPPLNKTLSVKLPAGVGDGERIRLKGQGVPGLGGAPNGDLYLIIRLVPHPLFDVEAHNLILTVPLAPWEAALGCKVTVPTLSGKISLTIPANTQSGQRLRIKGKGLVNKSGGQGDLYALFKIVIPARVDEASRA
;
A
#
# COMPACT_ATOMS: atom_id res chain seq x y z
N ALA A 1 82.52 -23.48 14.46
CA ALA A 1 81.29 -23.94 15.08
C ALA A 1 80.25 -22.85 14.99
N GLN A 2 79.36 -23.09 14.13
CA GLN A 2 77.88 -23.00 14.37
C GLN A 2 77.38 -21.60 14.75
N SER A 3 76.55 -21.09 14.03
CA SER A 3 75.21 -21.38 13.53
C SER A 3 74.24 -20.28 13.93
N HIS A 4 73.45 -19.99 13.00
CA HIS A 4 72.01 -19.71 13.09
C HIS A 4 71.57 -18.28 13.22
N ALA A 5 70.82 -18.00 12.30
CA ALA A 5 69.39 -18.01 11.94
C ALA A 5 68.89 -16.60 12.00
N GLY A 6 68.32 -16.03 11.00
CA GLY A 6 66.98 -16.40 10.45
C GLY A 6 65.96 -15.38 10.95
N GLY A 7 65.27 -14.76 10.12
CA GLY A 7 64.20 -13.83 10.40
C GLY A 7 64.13 -12.80 9.28
N ASP A 8 63.64 -13.07 8.25
CA ASP A 8 62.30 -13.00 7.75
C ASP A 8 61.54 -11.74 8.19
N ASP A 9 61.35 -10.86 7.28
CA ASP A 9 60.34 -9.80 7.38
C ASP A 9 59.72 -9.56 6.02
N GLY A 10 58.65 -10.30 5.77
CA GLY A 10 57.70 -10.06 4.71
C GLY A 10 56.88 -8.81 4.99
N PHE A 11 57.35 -7.67 4.63
CA PHE A 11 56.54 -6.47 4.50
C PHE A 11 56.95 -5.71 3.23
N GLY A 12 56.40 -6.13 2.08
CA GLY A 12 56.80 -5.51 0.85
C GLY A 12 55.94 -5.84 -0.36
N GLN A 13 54.66 -6.08 -0.20
CA GLN A 13 53.80 -6.46 -1.34
C GLN A 13 52.56 -5.56 -1.52
N SER A 14 52.37 -4.51 -0.69
CA SER A 14 51.20 -3.63 -0.83
C SER A 14 51.47 -2.32 -1.58
N GLY A 15 52.70 -2.08 -2.02
CA GLY A 15 53.05 -0.81 -2.67
C GLY A 15 52.99 -0.83 -4.19
N ARG A 16 52.87 -2.02 -4.83
CA ARG A 16 52.90 -2.12 -6.30
C ARG A 16 51.51 -2.05 -6.92
N ASP A 17 50.51 -2.55 -6.26
CA ASP A 17 49.14 -2.53 -6.78
C ASP A 17 48.49 -1.13 -6.81
N TYR A 18 48.92 -0.24 -5.90
CA TYR A 18 48.46 1.16 -5.92
C TYR A 18 49.11 2.01 -7.01
N SER A 19 50.35 1.68 -7.39
CA SER A 19 51.06 2.40 -8.42
C SER A 19 50.50 2.11 -9.80
N ASP A 20 50.19 0.85 -10.10
CA ASP A 20 49.65 0.42 -11.39
C ASP A 20 48.19 0.89 -11.58
N PHE A 21 47.44 0.98 -10.49
CA PHE A 21 46.09 1.58 -10.52
C PHE A 21 46.13 3.09 -10.79
N PHE A 22 47.09 3.81 -10.20
CA PHE A 22 47.24 5.25 -10.44
C PHE A 22 47.77 5.54 -11.85
N GLU A 23 48.68 4.74 -12.38
CA GLU A 23 49.17 4.88 -13.75
C GLU A 23 48.09 4.59 -14.80
N SER A 24 47.21 3.63 -14.54
CA SER A 24 46.10 3.33 -15.45
C SER A 24 45.05 4.44 -15.49
N ILE A 25 44.92 5.22 -14.42
CA ILE A 25 43.95 6.34 -14.35
C ILE A 25 44.56 7.68 -14.82
N PHE A 26 45.84 7.92 -14.56
CA PHE A 26 46.50 9.20 -14.84
C PHE A 26 47.60 9.15 -15.91
N GLY A 27 48.00 7.97 -16.39
CA GLY A 27 49.14 7.78 -17.28
C GLY A 27 48.91 8.01 -18.78
N HIS A 28 47.74 8.46 -19.20
CA HIS A 28 47.44 8.76 -20.63
C HIS A 28 47.06 10.23 -20.89
N ALA A 29 47.85 11.12 -20.35
CA ALA A 29 47.74 12.53 -20.72
C ALA A 29 48.92 12.96 -21.60
N SER A 30 48.98 12.49 -22.84
CA SER A 30 49.63 13.20 -23.92
C SER A 30 49.52 12.42 -25.25
N HIS A 31 48.39 12.57 -25.94
CA HIS A 31 48.35 12.64 -27.38
C HIS A 31 47.04 13.32 -27.80
N ALA A 32 47.19 14.52 -28.33
CA ALA A 32 46.13 15.28 -28.90
C ALA A 32 45.45 14.53 -30.06
N HIS A 33 44.23 14.09 -29.85
CA HIS A 33 43.27 13.92 -30.94
C HIS A 33 42.00 14.67 -30.53
N ARG A 34 41.71 15.73 -31.29
CA ARG A 34 40.41 16.38 -31.32
C ARG A 34 39.36 15.36 -31.76
N GLY A 35 38.86 14.59 -30.82
CA GLY A 35 37.63 13.85 -30.91
C GLY A 35 36.61 14.63 -30.11
N HIS A 36 35.52 15.00 -30.73
CA HIS A 36 34.37 15.58 -30.06
C HIS A 36 33.96 14.62 -28.94
N ALA A 37 34.36 14.93 -27.70
CA ALA A 37 33.79 14.34 -26.51
C ALA A 37 32.34 14.82 -26.49
N HIS A 38 31.44 14.02 -27.07
CA HIS A 38 30.06 14.04 -26.62
C HIS A 38 30.12 13.77 -25.14
N ALA A 39 30.06 14.83 -24.34
CA ALA A 39 29.73 14.73 -22.95
C ALA A 39 28.39 13.97 -22.91
N ARG A 40 28.44 12.66 -22.69
CA ARG A 40 27.27 11.86 -22.35
C ARG A 40 26.78 12.48 -21.05
N SER A 41 25.84 13.42 -21.17
CA SER A 41 25.09 13.86 -20.02
C SER A 41 24.54 12.59 -19.40
N HIS A 42 25.10 12.21 -18.25
CA HIS A 42 24.61 11.05 -17.51
C HIS A 42 23.21 11.45 -17.03
N GLY A 43 22.22 11.07 -17.82
CA GLY A 43 20.84 11.35 -17.51
C GLY A 43 20.55 10.83 -16.09
N ARG A 44 19.93 11.65 -15.27
CA ARG A 44 19.56 11.26 -13.92
C ARG A 44 18.14 10.68 -13.94
N ARG A 45 17.99 9.42 -13.49
CA ARG A 45 16.68 8.80 -13.33
C ARG A 45 15.78 9.66 -12.45
N GLY A 46 14.51 9.79 -12.82
CA GLY A 46 13.50 10.45 -12.01
C GLY A 46 13.30 9.76 -10.66
N GLN A 47 12.88 10.53 -9.67
CA GLN A 47 12.58 9.99 -8.35
C GLN A 47 11.26 9.24 -8.34
N ASP A 48 11.18 8.21 -7.50
CA ASP A 48 9.93 7.52 -7.24
C ASP A 48 9.04 8.40 -6.35
N VAL A 49 7.73 8.31 -6.54
CA VAL A 49 6.73 9.07 -5.80
C VAL A 49 5.81 8.10 -5.06
N GLU A 50 5.49 8.40 -3.82
CA GLU A 50 4.48 7.67 -3.05
C GLU A 50 3.28 8.56 -2.76
N MET A 51 2.08 8.03 -2.94
CA MET A 51 0.84 8.75 -2.71
C MET A 51 -0.17 7.83 -2.04
N GLU A 52 -0.91 8.37 -1.08
CA GLU A 52 -2.05 7.66 -0.50
C GLU A 52 -3.24 7.71 -1.46
N PHE A 53 -3.91 6.59 -1.60
CA PHE A 53 -5.05 6.43 -2.46
C PHE A 53 -6.24 5.93 -1.65
N PRO A 54 -7.23 6.80 -1.36
CA PRO A 54 -8.42 6.42 -0.62
C PRO A 54 -9.30 5.49 -1.45
N LEU A 55 -9.73 4.40 -0.87
CA LEU A 55 -10.56 3.38 -1.49
C LEU A 55 -11.73 3.02 -0.57
N LEU A 56 -12.94 2.96 -1.14
CA LEU A 56 -14.12 2.51 -0.41
C LEU A 56 -14.14 0.98 -0.30
N LEU A 57 -14.79 0.47 0.75
CA LEU A 57 -14.88 -0.98 0.96
C LEU A 57 -15.55 -1.71 -0.20
N GLU A 58 -16.59 -1.12 -0.76
CA GLU A 58 -17.35 -1.65 -1.90
C GLU A 58 -16.48 -1.78 -3.15
N GLU A 59 -15.51 -0.89 -3.29
CA GLU A 59 -14.57 -0.87 -4.43
C GLU A 59 -13.54 -2.01 -4.36
N THR A 60 -13.37 -2.65 -3.21
CA THR A 60 -12.45 -3.78 -3.04
C THR A 60 -13.04 -5.13 -3.47
N LEU A 61 -14.35 -5.21 -3.67
CA LEU A 61 -15.04 -6.46 -3.96
C LEU A 61 -14.78 -6.99 -5.37
N GLN A 62 -14.51 -6.10 -6.30
CA GLN A 62 -14.36 -6.42 -7.72
C GLN A 62 -13.14 -5.74 -8.32
N GLU A 63 -12.59 -6.38 -9.33
CA GLU A 63 -11.55 -5.71 -10.13
C GLU A 63 -12.19 -4.55 -10.89
N GLN A 64 -11.61 -3.37 -10.74
CA GLN A 64 -12.09 -2.18 -11.44
C GLN A 64 -10.92 -1.28 -11.86
N ALA A 65 -11.16 -0.50 -12.91
CA ALA A 65 -10.26 0.57 -13.32
C ALA A 65 -10.78 1.90 -12.79
N LYS A 66 -9.94 2.61 -12.04
CA LYS A 66 -10.27 3.93 -11.50
C LYS A 66 -9.36 4.98 -12.11
N GLN A 67 -9.93 6.09 -12.55
CA GLN A 67 -9.15 7.23 -13.00
C GLN A 67 -8.69 8.05 -11.80
N VAL A 68 -7.39 8.31 -11.74
CA VAL A 68 -6.75 9.05 -10.67
C VAL A 68 -6.08 10.28 -11.26
N ALA A 69 -6.50 11.46 -10.81
CA ALA A 69 -5.83 12.70 -11.13
C ALA A 69 -4.70 12.94 -10.13
N LEU A 70 -3.49 13.10 -10.62
CA LEU A 70 -2.27 13.20 -9.84
C LEU A 70 -1.54 14.48 -10.15
N GLN A 71 -0.89 15.06 -9.15
CA GLN A 71 0.05 16.15 -9.29
C GLN A 71 1.46 15.64 -8.98
N ILE A 72 2.27 15.48 -10.02
CA ILE A 72 3.64 14.94 -9.88
C ILE A 72 4.59 16.12 -9.80
N PRO A 73 5.42 16.24 -8.76
CA PRO A 73 6.41 17.30 -8.65
C PRO A 73 7.42 17.20 -9.82
N GLN A 74 7.80 18.35 -10.35
CA GLN A 74 8.83 18.46 -11.36
C GLN A 74 9.97 19.34 -10.85
N TYR A 75 11.18 19.05 -11.34
CA TYR A 75 12.38 19.82 -11.01
C TYR A 75 13.15 20.13 -12.29
N SER A 76 13.76 21.33 -12.34
CA SER A 76 14.66 21.70 -13.42
C SER A 76 15.99 20.90 -13.32
N ALA A 77 16.84 21.03 -14.34
CA ALA A 77 18.18 20.44 -14.34
C ALA A 77 19.04 20.94 -13.18
N GLU A 78 18.77 22.17 -12.71
CA GLU A 78 19.43 22.82 -11.56
C GLU A 78 18.79 22.46 -10.21
N GLY A 79 17.75 21.60 -10.21
CA GLY A 79 17.06 21.16 -9.00
C GLY A 79 16.02 22.13 -8.46
N GLN A 80 15.65 23.17 -9.22
CA GLN A 80 14.60 24.09 -8.81
C GLN A 80 13.20 23.49 -9.05
N PRO A 81 12.25 23.72 -8.15
CA PRO A 81 10.88 23.23 -8.31
C PRO A 81 10.21 23.91 -9.50
N LEU A 82 9.64 23.13 -10.37
CA LEU A 82 8.79 23.55 -11.49
C LEU A 82 7.32 23.34 -11.13
N PRO A 83 6.38 23.94 -11.88
CA PRO A 83 4.97 23.67 -11.72
C PRO A 83 4.68 22.17 -11.78
N PRO A 84 3.85 21.61 -10.87
CA PRO A 84 3.57 20.18 -10.87
C PRO A 84 2.88 19.74 -12.16
N LEU A 85 3.23 18.56 -12.62
CA LEU A 85 2.60 17.94 -13.78
C LEU A 85 1.27 17.33 -13.38
N ASN A 86 0.18 17.87 -13.90
CA ASN A 86 -1.14 17.27 -13.73
C ASN A 86 -1.27 16.07 -14.69
N LYS A 87 -1.51 14.88 -14.13
CA LYS A 87 -1.61 13.65 -14.89
C LYS A 87 -2.82 12.85 -14.45
N THR A 88 -3.62 12.40 -15.40
CA THR A 88 -4.72 11.47 -15.14
C THR A 88 -4.31 10.07 -15.58
N LEU A 89 -4.34 9.12 -14.67
CA LEU A 89 -3.96 7.73 -14.92
C LEU A 89 -5.16 6.82 -14.66
N SER A 90 -5.32 5.81 -15.51
CA SER A 90 -6.23 4.71 -15.26
C SER A 90 -5.49 3.62 -14.48
N VAL A 91 -5.87 3.41 -13.24
CA VAL A 91 -5.28 2.43 -12.34
C VAL A 91 -6.20 1.23 -12.24
N LYS A 92 -5.69 0.05 -12.56
CA LYS A 92 -6.40 -1.20 -12.33
C LYS A 92 -6.21 -1.62 -10.87
N LEU A 93 -7.32 -1.68 -10.16
CA LEU A 93 -7.37 -2.15 -8.78
C LEU A 93 -7.79 -3.63 -8.80
N PRO A 94 -6.92 -4.55 -8.35
CA PRO A 94 -7.33 -5.95 -8.26
C PRO A 94 -8.35 -6.14 -7.15
N ALA A 95 -9.24 -7.12 -7.30
CA ALA A 95 -10.14 -7.50 -6.22
C ALA A 95 -9.34 -7.97 -5.00
N GLY A 96 -9.81 -7.63 -3.80
CA GLY A 96 -9.18 -8.04 -2.55
C GLY A 96 -7.98 -7.19 -2.13
N VAL A 97 -7.84 -5.99 -2.67
CA VAL A 97 -6.85 -5.02 -2.21
C VAL A 97 -7.14 -4.63 -0.76
N GLY A 98 -6.12 -4.75 0.09
CA GLY A 98 -6.19 -4.41 1.51
C GLY A 98 -5.67 -3.02 1.86
N ASP A 99 -5.95 -2.58 3.09
CA ASP A 99 -5.40 -1.34 3.62
C ASP A 99 -3.87 -1.41 3.74
N GLY A 100 -3.20 -0.31 3.40
CA GLY A 100 -1.73 -0.21 3.41
C GLY A 100 -1.04 -0.92 2.25
N GLU A 101 -1.76 -1.52 1.33
CA GLU A 101 -1.17 -2.19 0.18
C GLU A 101 -0.59 -1.19 -0.82
N ARG A 102 0.54 -1.57 -1.45
CA ARG A 102 1.24 -0.73 -2.42
C ARG A 102 1.02 -1.25 -3.85
N ILE A 103 0.52 -0.37 -4.71
CA ILE A 103 0.39 -0.63 -6.15
C ILE A 103 1.43 0.19 -6.89
N ARG A 104 2.32 -0.49 -7.61
CA ARG A 104 3.38 0.14 -8.40
C ARG A 104 2.90 0.47 -9.81
N LEU A 105 3.01 1.73 -10.20
CA LEU A 105 2.80 2.21 -11.55
C LEU A 105 4.15 2.59 -12.17
N LYS A 106 4.69 1.71 -12.99
CA LYS A 106 6.02 1.85 -13.57
C LYS A 106 6.13 3.08 -14.46
N GLY A 107 7.19 3.88 -14.25
CA GLY A 107 7.50 5.06 -15.08
C GLY A 107 6.51 6.23 -14.89
N GLN A 108 5.69 6.23 -13.84
CA GLN A 108 4.69 7.26 -13.58
C GLN A 108 5.10 8.26 -12.47
N GLY A 109 6.33 8.14 -11.95
CA GLY A 109 6.92 9.07 -11.00
C GLY A 109 7.47 10.34 -11.64
N VAL A 110 8.44 10.96 -10.97
CA VAL A 110 9.11 12.19 -11.46
C VAL A 110 9.80 11.92 -12.79
N PRO A 111 9.70 12.83 -13.77
CA PRO A 111 10.44 12.72 -15.02
C PRO A 111 11.96 12.64 -14.82
N GLY A 112 12.62 11.78 -15.60
CA GLY A 112 14.07 11.70 -15.62
C GLY A 112 14.66 12.88 -16.38
N LEU A 113 15.88 13.27 -16.03
CA LEU A 113 16.64 14.35 -16.69
C LEU A 113 17.63 13.76 -17.71
N GLY A 114 17.89 14.51 -18.80
CA GLY A 114 18.88 14.12 -19.81
C GLY A 114 18.57 12.81 -20.53
N GLY A 115 17.29 12.49 -20.74
CA GLY A 115 16.84 11.26 -21.43
C GLY A 115 16.86 10.01 -20.55
N ALA A 116 17.09 10.15 -19.25
CA ALA A 116 16.97 9.04 -18.30
C ALA A 116 15.50 8.64 -18.06
N PRO A 117 15.22 7.40 -17.65
CA PRO A 117 13.87 6.95 -17.40
C PRO A 117 13.24 7.68 -16.21
N ASN A 118 11.92 7.81 -16.24
CA ASN A 118 11.14 8.33 -15.12
C ASN A 118 11.24 7.41 -13.90
N GLY A 119 10.97 7.97 -12.73
CA GLY A 119 10.70 7.18 -11.53
C GLY A 119 9.37 6.42 -11.60
N ASP A 120 9.07 5.67 -10.57
CA ASP A 120 7.82 4.93 -10.44
C ASP A 120 6.88 5.66 -9.47
N LEU A 121 5.59 5.44 -9.64
CA LEU A 121 4.58 5.90 -8.70
C LEU A 121 4.08 4.71 -7.88
N TYR A 122 4.09 4.85 -6.56
CA TYR A 122 3.53 3.88 -5.63
C TYR A 122 2.26 4.47 -5.01
N LEU A 123 1.14 3.82 -5.27
CA LEU A 123 -0.12 4.12 -4.61
C LEU A 123 -0.26 3.27 -3.37
N ILE A 124 -0.36 3.92 -2.21
CA ILE A 124 -0.60 3.25 -0.93
C ILE A 124 -2.10 3.29 -0.68
N ILE A 125 -2.73 2.13 -0.72
CA ILE A 125 -4.17 2.01 -0.51
C ILE A 125 -4.51 2.37 0.93
N ARG A 126 -5.49 3.26 1.09
CA ARG A 126 -6.09 3.60 2.37
C ARG A 126 -7.58 3.34 2.30
N LEU A 127 -8.01 2.32 3.03
CA LEU A 127 -9.44 2.05 3.13
C LEU A 127 -10.12 3.17 3.92
N VAL A 128 -11.12 3.78 3.31
CA VAL A 128 -11.93 4.81 3.97
C VAL A 128 -12.78 4.13 5.04
N PRO A 129 -12.79 4.64 6.30
CA PRO A 129 -13.66 4.12 7.33
C PRO A 129 -15.12 4.09 6.87
N HIS A 130 -15.77 2.95 7.00
CA HIS A 130 -17.16 2.78 6.60
C HIS A 130 -18.09 3.07 7.79
N PRO A 131 -19.22 3.76 7.60
CA PRO A 131 -20.11 4.15 8.71
C PRO A 131 -20.78 2.96 9.41
N LEU A 132 -20.89 1.80 8.76
CA LEU A 132 -21.58 0.63 9.28
C LEU A 132 -20.65 -0.54 9.61
N PHE A 133 -19.51 -0.64 8.93
CA PHE A 133 -18.63 -1.79 9.04
C PHE A 133 -17.26 -1.41 9.60
N ASP A 134 -16.82 -2.15 10.59
CA ASP A 134 -15.43 -2.19 11.00
C ASP A 134 -14.70 -3.32 10.26
N VAL A 135 -13.44 -3.13 9.95
CA VAL A 135 -12.62 -4.10 9.20
C VAL A 135 -11.65 -4.79 10.14
N GLU A 136 -11.72 -6.10 10.24
CA GLU A 136 -10.72 -6.95 10.91
C GLU A 136 -10.09 -7.90 9.87
N ALA A 137 -8.92 -7.54 9.36
CA ALA A 137 -8.25 -8.25 8.26
C ALA A 137 -9.15 -8.36 7.02
N HIS A 138 -9.71 -9.53 6.71
CA HIS A 138 -10.66 -9.75 5.62
C HIS A 138 -12.10 -9.91 6.10
N ASN A 139 -12.34 -9.80 7.41
CA ASN A 139 -13.66 -9.89 7.99
C ASN A 139 -14.25 -8.50 8.22
N LEU A 140 -15.56 -8.44 8.21
CA LEU A 140 -16.32 -7.25 8.54
C LEU A 140 -17.06 -7.45 9.85
N ILE A 141 -17.15 -6.39 10.64
CA ILE A 141 -17.96 -6.36 11.85
C ILE A 141 -19.06 -5.34 11.64
N LEU A 142 -20.28 -5.77 11.84
CA LEU A 142 -21.48 -4.92 11.84
C LEU A 142 -22.07 -4.92 13.22
N THR A 143 -22.16 -3.76 13.87
CA THR A 143 -22.86 -3.61 15.13
C THR A 143 -24.36 -3.58 14.87
N VAL A 144 -25.10 -4.53 15.44
CA VAL A 144 -26.55 -4.66 15.34
C VAL A 144 -27.17 -4.30 16.68
N PRO A 145 -27.84 -3.14 16.78
CA PRO A 145 -28.56 -2.77 17.99
C PRO A 145 -29.83 -3.62 18.13
N LEU A 146 -30.07 -4.14 19.32
CA LEU A 146 -31.25 -4.93 19.68
C LEU A 146 -31.94 -4.33 20.89
N ALA A 147 -33.26 -4.34 20.89
CA ALA A 147 -34.02 -4.07 22.10
C ALA A 147 -33.90 -5.26 23.06
N PRO A 148 -34.04 -5.04 24.41
CA PRO A 148 -33.94 -6.11 25.41
C PRO A 148 -34.89 -7.28 25.13
N TRP A 149 -36.10 -7.02 24.71
CA TRP A 149 -37.10 -8.07 24.38
C TRP A 149 -36.77 -8.83 23.13
N GLU A 150 -36.18 -8.17 22.09
CA GLU A 150 -35.71 -8.83 20.89
C GLU A 150 -34.55 -9.80 21.18
N ALA A 151 -33.66 -9.40 22.08
CA ALA A 151 -32.54 -10.23 22.50
C ALA A 151 -33.03 -11.41 23.37
N ALA A 152 -34.06 -11.20 24.24
CA ALA A 152 -34.60 -12.24 25.11
C ALA A 152 -35.42 -13.28 24.37
N LEU A 153 -36.30 -12.85 23.46
CA LEU A 153 -37.25 -13.72 22.76
C LEU A 153 -36.68 -14.24 21.40
N GLY A 154 -35.66 -13.60 20.91
CA GLY A 154 -35.19 -13.81 19.53
C GLY A 154 -36.06 -13.09 18.53
N CYS A 155 -35.47 -12.74 17.39
CA CYS A 155 -36.16 -12.02 16.33
C CYS A 155 -35.52 -12.27 14.97
N LYS A 156 -36.16 -11.75 13.90
CA LYS A 156 -35.55 -11.67 12.56
C LYS A 156 -35.28 -10.20 12.28
N VAL A 157 -34.04 -9.90 11.93
CA VAL A 157 -33.62 -8.55 11.54
C VAL A 157 -33.04 -8.57 10.14
N THR A 158 -33.27 -7.49 9.38
CA THR A 158 -32.63 -7.30 8.09
C THR A 158 -31.40 -6.46 8.29
N VAL A 159 -30.25 -6.98 7.92
CA VAL A 159 -28.95 -6.29 8.07
C VAL A 159 -28.34 -6.02 6.71
N PRO A 160 -27.68 -4.85 6.55
CA PRO A 160 -26.93 -4.55 5.33
C PRO A 160 -25.67 -5.41 5.23
N THR A 161 -25.26 -5.69 4.02
CA THR A 161 -23.95 -6.24 3.66
C THR A 161 -23.38 -5.44 2.51
N LEU A 162 -22.12 -5.59 2.18
CA LEU A 162 -21.53 -4.91 1.01
C LEU A 162 -22.18 -5.32 -0.32
N SER A 163 -22.80 -6.50 -0.37
CA SER A 163 -23.46 -7.01 -1.59
C SER A 163 -24.99 -6.92 -1.55
N GLY A 164 -25.57 -6.21 -0.58
CA GLY A 164 -27.02 -6.06 -0.45
C GLY A 164 -27.50 -6.27 0.98
N LYS A 165 -28.75 -6.65 1.16
CA LYS A 165 -29.37 -6.89 2.47
C LYS A 165 -29.65 -8.37 2.67
N ILE A 166 -29.49 -8.86 3.88
CA ILE A 166 -29.81 -10.22 4.26
C ILE A 166 -30.71 -10.24 5.50
N SER A 167 -31.55 -11.26 5.61
CA SER A 167 -32.32 -11.54 6.81
C SER A 167 -31.55 -12.43 7.75
N LEU A 168 -31.40 -11.99 8.98
CA LEU A 168 -30.65 -12.67 10.04
C LEU A 168 -31.61 -13.10 11.14
N THR A 169 -31.57 -14.38 11.51
CA THR A 169 -32.34 -14.88 12.64
C THR A 169 -31.48 -14.81 13.90
N ILE A 170 -31.92 -14.05 14.88
CA ILE A 170 -31.28 -13.89 16.17
C ILE A 170 -31.89 -14.89 17.14
N PRO A 171 -31.10 -15.77 17.75
CA PRO A 171 -31.61 -16.72 18.73
C PRO A 171 -32.08 -16.03 20.00
N ALA A 172 -33.04 -16.68 20.70
CA ALA A 172 -33.45 -16.22 22.01
C ALA A 172 -32.29 -16.26 23.00
N ASN A 173 -32.37 -15.41 24.03
CA ASN A 173 -31.33 -15.25 25.07
C ASN A 173 -29.97 -14.76 24.51
N THR A 174 -29.98 -14.01 23.43
CA THR A 174 -28.78 -13.37 22.87
C THR A 174 -28.25 -12.31 23.85
N GLN A 175 -26.95 -12.34 24.12
CA GLN A 175 -26.29 -11.41 25.04
C GLN A 175 -25.61 -10.26 24.28
N SER A 176 -25.49 -9.10 24.92
CA SER A 176 -24.72 -7.99 24.40
C SER A 176 -23.25 -8.36 24.25
N GLY A 177 -22.62 -8.03 23.12
CA GLY A 177 -21.25 -8.42 22.80
C GLY A 177 -21.12 -9.79 22.12
N GLN A 178 -22.21 -10.56 22.03
CA GLN A 178 -22.21 -11.81 21.29
C GLN A 178 -22.07 -11.54 19.78
N ARG A 179 -21.31 -12.41 19.10
CA ARG A 179 -21.08 -12.31 17.64
C ARG A 179 -21.76 -13.48 16.92
N LEU A 180 -22.46 -13.17 15.83
CA LEU A 180 -23.00 -14.17 14.91
C LEU A 180 -22.24 -14.09 13.60
N ARG A 181 -21.66 -15.22 13.19
CA ARG A 181 -20.88 -15.32 11.95
C ARG A 181 -21.79 -15.55 10.75
N ILE A 182 -21.61 -14.74 9.73
CA ILE A 182 -22.27 -14.86 8.43
C ILE A 182 -21.17 -15.14 7.41
N LYS A 183 -21.09 -16.41 7.02
CA LYS A 183 -20.02 -16.93 6.18
C LYS A 183 -20.02 -16.28 4.78
N GLY A 184 -18.82 -15.90 4.30
CA GLY A 184 -18.63 -15.43 2.94
C GLY A 184 -19.28 -14.05 2.67
N LYS A 185 -19.43 -13.18 3.66
CA LYS A 185 -19.96 -11.81 3.53
C LYS A 185 -18.96 -10.74 3.97
N GLY A 186 -17.70 -11.13 4.15
CA GLY A 186 -16.57 -10.22 4.39
C GLY A 186 -15.93 -9.72 3.11
N LEU A 187 -14.69 -9.24 3.23
CA LEU A 187 -13.90 -8.76 2.10
C LEU A 187 -13.32 -9.93 1.29
N VAL A 188 -13.18 -9.73 0.00
CA VAL A 188 -12.47 -10.66 -0.87
C VAL A 188 -10.97 -10.58 -0.56
N ASN A 189 -10.25 -11.68 -0.65
CA ASN A 189 -8.79 -11.72 -0.61
C ASN A 189 -8.21 -11.98 -2.01
N LYS A 190 -6.93 -11.73 -2.20
CA LYS A 190 -6.24 -11.91 -3.49
C LYS A 190 -6.23 -13.35 -4.00
N SER A 191 -6.39 -14.32 -3.12
CA SER A 191 -6.46 -15.74 -3.49
C SER A 191 -7.87 -16.19 -3.94
N GLY A 192 -8.81 -15.26 -4.06
CA GLY A 192 -10.20 -15.53 -4.45
C GLY A 192 -11.08 -16.04 -3.30
N GLY A 193 -10.54 -16.15 -2.08
CA GLY A 193 -11.33 -16.42 -0.88
C GLY A 193 -12.10 -15.19 -0.43
N GLN A 194 -13.11 -15.40 0.38
CA GLN A 194 -13.89 -14.33 0.98
C GLN A 194 -13.92 -14.50 2.50
N GLY A 195 -13.71 -13.39 3.22
CA GLY A 195 -13.87 -13.33 4.65
C GLY A 195 -15.34 -13.42 5.07
N ASP A 196 -15.59 -13.26 6.35
CA ASP A 196 -16.90 -13.37 6.93
C ASP A 196 -17.40 -12.03 7.46
N LEU A 197 -18.71 -11.90 7.59
CA LEU A 197 -19.33 -10.81 8.30
C LEU A 197 -19.72 -11.28 9.69
N TYR A 198 -19.33 -10.55 10.72
CA TYR A 198 -19.73 -10.79 12.10
C TYR A 198 -20.76 -9.75 12.51
N ALA A 199 -21.97 -10.18 12.82
CA ALA A 199 -22.96 -9.34 13.48
C ALA A 199 -22.66 -9.31 14.98
N LEU A 200 -22.20 -8.16 15.46
CA LEU A 200 -21.94 -7.90 16.89
C LEU A 200 -23.21 -7.32 17.51
N PHE A 201 -23.86 -8.07 18.40
CA PHE A 201 -25.08 -7.62 19.03
C PHE A 201 -24.79 -6.64 20.17
N LYS A 202 -25.52 -5.53 20.16
CA LYS A 202 -25.47 -4.53 21.22
C LYS A 202 -26.90 -4.29 21.73
N ILE A 203 -27.16 -4.66 22.97
CA ILE A 203 -28.46 -4.38 23.58
C ILE A 203 -28.53 -2.92 23.94
N VAL A 204 -29.54 -2.24 23.43
CA VAL A 204 -29.77 -0.81 23.63
C VAL A 204 -31.20 -0.55 24.06
N ILE A 205 -31.41 0.44 24.91
CA ILE A 205 -32.74 0.92 25.26
C ILE A 205 -33.20 1.85 24.13
N PRO A 206 -34.41 1.63 23.54
CA PRO A 206 -34.95 2.52 22.53
C PRO A 206 -35.07 3.96 23.05
N ALA A 207 -34.74 4.93 22.23
CA ALA A 207 -34.84 6.35 22.58
C ALA A 207 -36.29 6.80 22.90
N ARG A 208 -37.27 6.09 22.35
CA ARG A 208 -38.70 6.28 22.63
C ARG A 208 -39.30 4.91 22.96
N VAL A 209 -39.91 4.80 24.13
CA VAL A 209 -40.71 3.65 24.53
C VAL A 209 -42.15 4.04 24.38
N ASP A 210 -42.84 3.53 23.34
CA ASP A 210 -44.26 3.74 23.13
C ASP A 210 -45.08 2.87 24.13
N GLU A 211 -46.39 3.14 24.16
CA GLU A 211 -47.26 2.39 25.10
C GLU A 211 -47.34 0.90 24.78
N ALA A 212 -47.21 0.52 23.51
CA ALA A 212 -47.15 -0.87 23.10
C ALA A 212 -45.87 -1.58 23.56
N SER A 213 -44.79 -0.87 23.80
CA SER A 213 -43.53 -1.38 24.33
C SER A 213 -43.52 -1.47 25.86
N ARG A 214 -44.55 -0.92 26.54
CA ARG A 214 -44.68 -0.95 28.01
C ARG A 214 -45.55 -2.09 28.52
N ALA A 215 -46.32 -2.72 27.66
CA ALA A 215 -47.13 -3.88 27.93
C ALA A 215 -46.32 -5.17 27.79
#